data_34db9ef1ff8a20dbaacc8f2b80438a25
#
_entry.id   34db9ef1ff8a20dbaacc8f2b80438a25
#
_cell.length_a   1.000
_cell.length_b   1.000
_cell.length_c   1.000
_cell.angle_alpha   90.00
_cell.angle_beta   90.00
_cell.angle_gamma   90.00
#
_symmetry.space_group_name_H-M   'P 1'
#
loop_
_entity.id
_entity.type
_entity.pdbx_description
1 polymer ?
#
loop_
_entity_poly.entity_id
_entity_poly.type
_entity_poly.pdbx_seq_one_letter_code
_entity_poly.pdbx_strand_id
1 'polypeptide(L)'
;MAGPLYPALYQINTRVWLHELGVTLVRPATLEDISDASLDQFASDGFDWVWLLGIWQTGETGRQVSLRQPEWQPEYRELLPDFTPDDVCGSPFAVREYVVNREFGGPRALEQFRKRLAERGVRLMLDFVPNHTALDHPWVHEHPEFYVSGSEEDLTREPRNYRRVDTRHGSRVLAHGRDPYFPGWPDTLQLNYRHKGLREAMLGVLDSIAAQCDGVRCDMAMLVLPDVIARTWGDRARPADGSPPVDDSFWPAATARGRLRKPGFLFMAEAYWDLEWTLQQQGFDYTYDKRFYDRLHAQDARAVRGHLLADPEYQRRSARFLENHDEPRAAAVFPPAVHQAAAVLTFLVPGLRFVHEGQRSGRRLRTSNHMRRRAPEPVDQELKSYYVRLLACMRRPEVRDGDWRLLDAEPAWDRNPTWDRFIAFSWEDAGRRLLVAVNYGPTQGQCYVRLPYRDLDRDSVVLRDLTNPTLTYERDGGDLARRGLYVDLPAWGYHLFEVTVRG
;
A
#
# COMPACT_ATOMS: atom_id res chain seq x y z
N MET A 1 -17.92 -0.98 16.37
CA MET A 1 -17.94 0.44 15.97
C MET A 1 -17.38 0.54 14.56
N ALA A 2 -17.94 1.37 13.70
CA ALA A 2 -17.32 1.68 12.41
C ALA A 2 -15.93 2.30 12.67
N GLY A 3 -14.93 1.93 11.87
CA GLY A 3 -13.62 2.57 11.94
C GLY A 3 -13.67 4.03 11.43
N PRO A 4 -12.57 4.79 11.52
CA PRO A 4 -12.50 6.14 11.00
C PRO A 4 -12.70 6.17 9.48
N LEU A 5 -13.16 7.32 8.97
CA LEU A 5 -13.37 7.54 7.53
C LEU A 5 -12.05 7.43 6.75
N TYR A 6 -10.96 7.92 7.36
CA TYR A 6 -9.61 7.92 6.79
C TYR A 6 -8.65 7.14 7.70
N PRO A 7 -8.62 5.79 7.57
CA PRO A 7 -7.81 4.93 8.44
C PRO A 7 -6.33 5.00 8.10
N ALA A 8 -5.52 4.50 9.04
CA ALA A 8 -4.09 4.29 8.86
C ALA A 8 -3.75 2.79 8.89
N LEU A 9 -2.89 2.35 7.97
CA LEU A 9 -2.42 0.98 7.81
C LEU A 9 -0.90 0.93 7.97
N TYR A 10 -0.42 -0.05 8.73
CA TYR A 10 0.99 -0.35 8.88
C TYR A 10 1.32 -1.70 8.24
N GLN A 11 2.14 -1.69 7.19
CA GLN A 11 2.60 -2.90 6.50
C GLN A 11 3.87 -3.44 7.16
N ILE A 12 3.92 -4.75 7.36
CA ILE A 12 5.06 -5.46 7.94
C ILE A 12 5.46 -6.63 7.03
N ASN A 13 6.73 -6.74 6.69
CA ASN A 13 7.27 -7.96 6.10
C ASN A 13 7.40 -9.01 7.22
N THR A 14 6.48 -9.97 7.26
CA THR A 14 6.35 -10.94 8.35
C THR A 14 7.62 -11.75 8.56
N ARG A 15 8.27 -12.21 7.49
CA ARG A 15 9.48 -13.03 7.55
C ARG A 15 10.63 -12.28 8.20
N VAL A 16 10.84 -11.04 7.75
CA VAL A 16 11.93 -10.18 8.25
C VAL A 16 11.70 -9.80 9.69
N TRP A 17 10.49 -9.41 10.05
CA TRP A 17 10.15 -9.04 11.42
C TRP A 17 10.36 -10.20 12.40
N LEU A 18 9.87 -11.39 12.05
CA LEU A 18 10.06 -12.59 12.91
C LEU A 18 11.52 -13.04 12.93
N HIS A 19 12.28 -12.86 11.84
CA HIS A 19 13.72 -13.12 11.87
C HIS A 19 14.45 -12.17 12.82
N GLU A 20 14.20 -10.87 12.77
CA GLU A 20 14.81 -9.87 13.67
C GLU A 20 14.45 -10.16 15.14
N LEU A 21 13.20 -10.54 15.40
CA LEU A 21 12.77 -10.97 16.73
C LEU A 21 13.50 -12.25 17.16
N GLY A 22 13.65 -13.21 16.27
CA GLY A 22 14.37 -14.46 16.51
C GLY A 22 15.84 -14.25 16.86
N VAL A 23 16.51 -13.28 16.20
CA VAL A 23 17.88 -12.88 16.55
C VAL A 23 17.94 -12.37 17.99
N THR A 24 16.98 -11.55 18.40
CA THR A 24 16.89 -11.02 19.76
C THR A 24 16.63 -12.12 20.80
N LEU A 25 15.79 -13.11 20.45
CA LEU A 25 15.43 -14.25 21.33
C LEU A 25 16.46 -15.39 21.29
N VAL A 26 17.45 -15.31 20.40
CA VAL A 26 18.45 -16.38 20.15
C VAL A 26 17.78 -17.74 19.80
N ARG A 27 16.62 -17.70 19.14
CA ARG A 27 15.86 -18.85 18.59
C ARG A 27 14.90 -18.38 17.51
N PRO A 28 14.40 -19.26 16.63
CA PRO A 28 13.32 -18.91 15.73
C PRO A 28 12.12 -18.32 16.49
N ALA A 29 11.61 -17.20 15.99
CA ALA A 29 10.44 -16.55 16.55
C ALA A 29 9.18 -16.83 15.72
N THR A 30 8.03 -16.83 16.36
CA THR A 30 6.71 -16.98 15.77
C THR A 30 5.84 -15.76 16.12
N LEU A 31 4.62 -15.71 15.60
CA LEU A 31 3.65 -14.66 15.93
C LEU A 31 3.29 -14.64 17.45
N GLU A 32 3.45 -15.77 18.14
CA GLU A 32 3.22 -15.86 19.59
C GLU A 32 4.26 -15.08 20.39
N ASP A 33 5.48 -14.93 19.86
CA ASP A 33 6.59 -14.24 20.53
C ASP A 33 6.50 -12.70 20.44
N ILE A 34 5.57 -12.17 19.62
CA ILE A 34 5.39 -10.73 19.48
C ILE A 34 4.84 -10.18 20.80
N SER A 35 5.55 -9.20 21.39
CA SER A 35 5.20 -8.63 22.68
C SER A 35 3.94 -7.77 22.64
N ASP A 36 3.21 -7.67 23.75
CA ASP A 36 2.10 -6.74 23.91
C ASP A 36 2.53 -5.29 23.70
N ALA A 37 3.73 -4.92 24.14
CA ALA A 37 4.29 -3.59 23.93
C ALA A 37 4.41 -3.22 22.44
N SER A 38 4.73 -4.18 21.55
CA SER A 38 4.76 -3.96 20.10
C SER A 38 3.36 -3.72 19.55
N LEU A 39 2.35 -4.42 20.05
CA LEU A 39 0.96 -4.25 19.64
C LEU A 39 0.37 -2.95 20.19
N ASP A 40 0.68 -2.58 21.43
CA ASP A 40 0.30 -1.31 22.05
C ASP A 40 0.89 -0.13 21.27
N GLN A 41 2.09 -0.29 20.71
CA GLN A 41 2.72 0.74 19.88
C GLN A 41 1.93 1.00 18.58
N PHE A 42 1.40 -0.04 17.91
CA PHE A 42 0.56 0.18 16.72
C PHE A 42 -0.69 1.01 17.04
N ALA A 43 -1.38 0.67 18.12
CA ALA A 43 -2.56 1.41 18.56
C ALA A 43 -2.21 2.85 18.99
N SER A 44 -1.14 3.04 19.77
CA SER A 44 -0.72 4.37 20.24
C SER A 44 -0.22 5.27 19.11
N ASP A 45 0.37 4.69 18.06
CA ASP A 45 0.75 5.41 16.84
C ASP A 45 -0.47 5.78 15.97
N GLY A 46 -1.64 5.19 16.25
CA GLY A 46 -2.90 5.48 15.57
C GLY A 46 -3.16 4.65 14.33
N PHE A 47 -2.53 3.49 14.22
CA PHE A 47 -2.82 2.55 13.15
C PHE A 47 -4.11 1.78 13.45
N ASP A 48 -4.99 1.74 12.48
CA ASP A 48 -6.25 0.99 12.51
C ASP A 48 -6.09 -0.41 11.95
N TRP A 49 -5.06 -0.59 11.12
CA TRP A 49 -4.77 -1.82 10.41
C TRP A 49 -3.29 -2.18 10.49
N VAL A 50 -3.04 -3.47 10.67
CA VAL A 50 -1.73 -4.09 10.44
C VAL A 50 -1.88 -5.06 9.28
N TRP A 51 -1.04 -4.92 8.25
CA TRP A 51 -0.94 -5.86 7.16
C TRP A 51 0.34 -6.69 7.32
N LEU A 52 0.14 -8.01 7.54
CA LEU A 52 1.21 -9.00 7.55
C LEU A 52 1.45 -9.51 6.13
N LEU A 53 2.43 -8.94 5.45
CA LEU A 53 2.84 -9.37 4.12
C LEU A 53 3.52 -10.74 4.20
N GLY A 54 3.08 -11.66 3.32
CA GLY A 54 3.75 -12.95 3.11
C GLY A 54 3.53 -13.99 4.20
N ILE A 55 2.32 -14.00 4.79
CA ILE A 55 1.96 -14.93 5.88
C ILE A 55 1.76 -16.38 5.43
N TRP A 56 1.45 -16.60 4.14
CA TRP A 56 1.02 -17.90 3.63
C TRP A 56 2.16 -18.87 3.41
N GLN A 57 1.83 -20.16 3.34
CA GLN A 57 2.79 -21.21 3.03
C GLN A 57 3.28 -21.09 1.60
N THR A 58 4.56 -20.90 1.41
CA THR A 58 5.26 -20.91 0.13
C THR A 58 5.88 -22.28 -0.15
N GLY A 59 6.19 -22.56 -1.41
CA GLY A 59 6.73 -23.86 -1.84
C GLY A 59 8.26 -23.87 -1.95
N GLU A 60 8.85 -25.06 -1.78
CA GLU A 60 10.30 -25.26 -1.96
C GLU A 60 10.71 -25.04 -3.42
N THR A 61 9.85 -25.37 -4.40
CA THR A 61 10.16 -25.18 -5.82
C THR A 61 10.39 -23.70 -6.15
N GLY A 62 9.56 -22.80 -5.63
CA GLY A 62 9.75 -21.34 -5.79
C GLY A 62 11.05 -20.84 -5.12
N ARG A 63 11.39 -21.38 -3.94
CA ARG A 63 12.68 -21.10 -3.28
C ARG A 63 13.86 -21.52 -4.13
N GLN A 64 13.82 -22.72 -4.74
CA GLN A 64 14.87 -23.21 -5.62
C GLN A 64 15.02 -22.35 -6.88
N VAL A 65 13.92 -21.84 -7.44
CA VAL A 65 13.98 -20.87 -8.54
C VAL A 65 14.70 -19.60 -8.07
N SER A 66 14.32 -19.04 -6.93
CA SER A 66 14.93 -17.83 -6.38
C SER A 66 16.44 -17.99 -6.12
N LEU A 67 16.87 -19.17 -5.65
CA LEU A 67 18.28 -19.49 -5.44
C LEU A 67 19.08 -19.58 -6.74
N ARG A 68 18.46 -20.05 -7.83
CA ARG A 68 19.15 -20.34 -9.09
C ARG A 68 19.04 -19.24 -10.13
N GLN A 69 18.14 -18.25 -9.93
CA GLN A 69 17.91 -17.18 -10.90
C GLN A 69 19.13 -16.24 -10.97
N PRO A 70 19.89 -16.25 -12.07
CA PRO A 70 21.14 -15.48 -12.16
C PRO A 70 20.90 -13.95 -12.07
N GLU A 71 19.74 -13.50 -12.58
CA GLU A 71 19.38 -12.08 -12.63
C GLU A 71 19.14 -11.48 -11.24
N TRP A 72 18.80 -12.31 -10.22
CA TRP A 72 18.51 -11.85 -8.85
C TRP A 72 19.73 -11.89 -7.92
N GLN A 73 20.75 -12.66 -8.25
CA GLN A 73 21.95 -12.82 -7.41
C GLN A 73 22.74 -11.53 -7.16
N PRO A 74 22.90 -10.62 -8.14
CA PRO A 74 23.55 -9.33 -7.90
C PRO A 74 22.77 -8.47 -6.89
N GLU A 75 21.43 -8.39 -7.03
CA GLU A 75 20.56 -7.65 -6.12
C GLU A 75 20.68 -8.19 -4.68
N TYR A 76 20.68 -9.52 -4.50
CA TYR A 76 20.80 -10.11 -3.16
C TYR A 76 22.10 -9.67 -2.46
N ARG A 77 23.23 -9.67 -3.18
CA ARG A 77 24.53 -9.25 -2.63
C ARG A 77 24.62 -7.75 -2.38
N GLU A 78 23.93 -6.96 -3.19
CA GLU A 78 23.84 -5.51 -3.00
C GLU A 78 23.03 -5.18 -1.74
N LEU A 79 21.86 -5.80 -1.58
CA LEU A 79 20.96 -5.55 -0.45
C LEU A 79 21.43 -6.18 0.86
N LEU A 80 22.22 -7.26 0.77
CA LEU A 80 22.71 -8.02 1.91
C LEU A 80 24.16 -8.45 1.66
N PRO A 81 25.17 -7.64 2.04
CA PRO A 81 26.56 -7.90 1.72
C PRO A 81 27.13 -9.23 2.26
N ASP A 82 26.57 -9.75 3.37
CA ASP A 82 26.87 -11.05 3.97
C ASP A 82 25.89 -12.16 3.59
N PHE A 83 25.25 -12.01 2.41
CA PHE A 83 24.26 -12.94 1.86
C PHE A 83 24.77 -14.37 1.80
N THR A 84 23.91 -15.30 2.21
CA THR A 84 24.07 -16.74 2.08
C THR A 84 22.83 -17.38 1.44
N PRO A 85 22.93 -18.58 0.86
CA PRO A 85 21.76 -19.29 0.32
C PRO A 85 20.63 -19.54 1.33
N ASP A 86 20.93 -19.59 2.63
CA ASP A 86 19.95 -19.79 3.70
C ASP A 86 19.07 -18.55 3.92
N ASP A 87 19.50 -17.41 3.43
CA ASP A 87 18.72 -16.16 3.46
C ASP A 87 17.56 -16.15 2.46
N VAL A 88 17.63 -17.01 1.42
CA VAL A 88 16.60 -17.09 0.38
C VAL A 88 15.46 -17.99 0.82
N CYS A 89 14.25 -17.44 0.87
CA CYS A 89 13.01 -18.15 1.21
C CYS A 89 11.99 -18.20 0.07
N GLY A 90 12.28 -17.58 -1.10
CA GLY A 90 11.37 -17.49 -2.23
C GLY A 90 10.34 -16.37 -2.09
N SER A 91 9.64 -16.05 -3.17
CA SER A 91 8.62 -15.02 -3.20
C SER A 91 7.47 -15.31 -2.23
N PRO A 92 7.02 -14.34 -1.42
CA PRO A 92 5.84 -14.48 -0.57
C PRO A 92 4.54 -14.58 -1.39
N PHE A 93 4.58 -14.15 -2.65
CA PHE A 93 3.45 -14.19 -3.57
C PHE A 93 3.37 -15.49 -4.39
N ALA A 94 4.43 -16.31 -4.41
CA ALA A 94 4.36 -17.68 -4.91
C ALA A 94 3.70 -18.58 -3.85
N VAL A 95 2.39 -18.40 -3.66
CA VAL A 95 1.61 -19.10 -2.63
C VAL A 95 1.38 -20.54 -3.04
N ARG A 96 1.85 -21.49 -2.21
CA ARG A 96 1.56 -22.90 -2.37
C ARG A 96 0.22 -23.32 -1.77
N GLU A 97 -0.07 -22.78 -0.59
CA GLU A 97 -1.33 -23.06 0.12
C GLU A 97 -1.71 -21.83 0.97
N TYR A 98 -3.00 -21.50 1.03
CA TYR A 98 -3.52 -20.45 1.90
C TYR A 98 -3.68 -20.94 3.36
N VAL A 99 -2.60 -21.53 3.87
CA VAL A 99 -2.41 -21.91 5.27
C VAL A 99 -1.26 -21.09 5.81
N VAL A 100 -1.37 -20.62 7.05
CA VAL A 100 -0.31 -19.85 7.71
C VAL A 100 0.99 -20.65 7.71
N ASN A 101 2.08 -20.00 7.30
CA ASN A 101 3.40 -20.64 7.25
C ASN A 101 3.75 -21.25 8.62
N ARG A 102 4.19 -22.51 8.60
CA ARG A 102 4.53 -23.24 9.83
C ARG A 102 5.66 -22.58 10.60
N GLU A 103 6.60 -21.96 9.90
CA GLU A 103 7.70 -21.20 10.55
C GLU A 103 7.20 -20.01 11.38
N PHE A 104 5.98 -19.53 11.13
CA PHE A 104 5.40 -18.39 11.86
C PHE A 104 4.48 -18.80 12.99
N GLY A 105 4.40 -20.12 13.31
CA GLY A 105 3.57 -20.68 14.37
C GLY A 105 2.22 -21.22 13.91
N GLY A 106 1.92 -21.15 12.61
CA GLY A 106 0.72 -21.73 12.01
C GLY A 106 -0.59 -21.00 12.35
N PRO A 107 -1.76 -21.61 12.03
CA PRO A 107 -3.06 -20.94 12.15
C PRO A 107 -3.40 -20.48 13.57
N ARG A 108 -3.03 -21.25 14.60
CA ARG A 108 -3.31 -20.91 16.01
C ARG A 108 -2.57 -19.65 16.45
N ALA A 109 -1.30 -19.50 16.04
CA ALA A 109 -0.52 -18.32 16.37
C ALA A 109 -1.12 -17.06 15.70
N LEU A 110 -1.59 -17.17 14.45
CA LEU A 110 -2.28 -16.08 13.77
C LEU A 110 -3.59 -15.70 14.46
N GLU A 111 -4.40 -16.68 14.87
CA GLU A 111 -5.67 -16.44 15.58
C GLU A 111 -5.43 -15.66 16.89
N GLN A 112 -4.44 -16.08 17.67
CA GLN A 112 -4.06 -15.40 18.92
C GLN A 112 -3.53 -13.99 18.64
N PHE A 113 -2.67 -13.83 17.65
CA PHE A 113 -2.15 -12.51 17.24
C PHE A 113 -3.29 -11.57 16.82
N ARG A 114 -4.22 -12.03 15.98
CA ARG A 114 -5.39 -11.26 15.55
C ARG A 114 -6.27 -10.85 16.73
N LYS A 115 -6.52 -11.78 17.70
CA LYS A 115 -7.29 -11.48 18.90
C LYS A 115 -6.64 -10.36 19.72
N ARG A 116 -5.34 -10.45 19.94
CA ARG A 116 -4.56 -9.43 20.68
C ARG A 116 -4.56 -8.06 19.97
N LEU A 117 -4.52 -8.03 18.62
CA LEU A 117 -4.72 -6.78 17.84
C LEU A 117 -6.12 -6.21 18.05
N ALA A 118 -7.15 -7.06 17.97
CA ALA A 118 -8.55 -6.65 18.12
C ALA A 118 -8.86 -6.07 19.51
N GLU A 119 -8.24 -6.58 20.56
CA GLU A 119 -8.31 -6.03 21.94
C GLU A 119 -7.80 -4.59 22.03
N ARG A 120 -6.98 -4.16 21.07
CA ARG A 120 -6.43 -2.79 20.92
C ARG A 120 -7.15 -1.95 19.86
N GLY A 121 -8.24 -2.47 19.28
CA GLY A 121 -8.96 -1.81 18.21
C GLY A 121 -8.26 -1.84 16.85
N VAL A 122 -7.20 -2.64 16.70
CA VAL A 122 -6.44 -2.78 15.45
C VAL A 122 -6.93 -4.03 14.69
N ARG A 123 -7.13 -3.88 13.39
CA ARG A 123 -7.62 -4.93 12.49
C ARG A 123 -6.46 -5.55 11.70
N LEU A 124 -6.63 -6.81 11.30
CA LEU A 124 -5.62 -7.56 10.57
C LEU A 124 -5.96 -7.64 9.08
N MET A 125 -5.00 -7.28 8.22
CA MET A 125 -5.04 -7.48 6.76
C MET A 125 -4.01 -8.53 6.35
N LEU A 126 -4.39 -9.41 5.39
CA LEU A 126 -3.52 -10.44 4.82
C LEU A 126 -3.53 -10.35 3.28
N ASP A 127 -2.61 -11.06 2.62
CA ASP A 127 -2.55 -11.12 1.16
C ASP A 127 -3.60 -12.06 0.57
N PHE A 128 -4.16 -11.69 -0.56
CA PHE A 128 -4.85 -12.55 -1.49
C PHE A 128 -4.19 -12.40 -2.85
N VAL A 129 -3.63 -13.48 -3.39
CA VAL A 129 -2.88 -13.50 -4.66
C VAL A 129 -3.74 -14.19 -5.72
N PRO A 130 -4.59 -13.45 -6.44
CA PRO A 130 -5.54 -14.06 -7.36
C PRO A 130 -4.94 -14.49 -8.68
N ASN A 131 -3.89 -13.82 -9.17
CA ASN A 131 -3.41 -13.98 -10.54
C ASN A 131 -2.67 -15.30 -10.79
N HIS A 132 -1.97 -15.82 -9.80
CA HIS A 132 -1.06 -16.94 -9.96
C HIS A 132 -0.92 -17.77 -8.68
N THR A 133 -0.28 -18.94 -8.79
CA THR A 133 0.10 -19.79 -7.66
C THR A 133 1.58 -20.15 -7.75
N ALA A 134 2.13 -20.75 -6.68
CA ALA A 134 3.45 -21.39 -6.73
C ALA A 134 3.46 -22.54 -7.75
N LEU A 135 4.67 -22.91 -8.22
CA LEU A 135 4.90 -24.02 -9.16
C LEU A 135 4.48 -25.40 -8.61
N ASP A 136 4.51 -25.55 -7.29
CA ASP A 136 4.17 -26.78 -6.56
C ASP A 136 2.85 -26.66 -5.78
N HIS A 137 1.96 -25.77 -6.23
CA HIS A 137 0.58 -25.70 -5.73
C HIS A 137 -0.16 -27.01 -6.06
N PRO A 138 -0.97 -27.60 -5.16
CA PRO A 138 -1.68 -28.85 -5.40
C PRO A 138 -2.51 -28.87 -6.68
N TRP A 139 -3.12 -27.75 -7.05
CA TRP A 139 -3.92 -27.63 -8.28
C TRP A 139 -3.11 -27.86 -9.58
N VAL A 140 -1.80 -27.64 -9.57
CA VAL A 140 -0.96 -27.91 -10.74
C VAL A 140 -1.05 -29.37 -11.15
N HIS A 141 -1.12 -30.26 -10.16
CA HIS A 141 -1.26 -31.68 -10.38
C HIS A 141 -2.73 -32.12 -10.50
N GLU A 142 -3.61 -31.62 -9.62
CA GLU A 142 -4.99 -32.07 -9.47
C GLU A 142 -5.96 -31.42 -10.47
N HIS A 143 -5.73 -30.11 -10.80
CA HIS A 143 -6.61 -29.26 -11.60
C HIS A 143 -5.81 -28.44 -12.63
N PRO A 144 -5.03 -29.08 -13.53
CA PRO A 144 -4.23 -28.34 -14.53
C PRO A 144 -5.10 -27.49 -15.48
N GLU A 145 -6.40 -27.78 -15.59
CA GLU A 145 -7.40 -26.99 -16.33
C GLU A 145 -7.62 -25.59 -15.74
N PHE A 146 -7.25 -25.35 -14.50
CA PHE A 146 -7.34 -24.03 -13.84
C PHE A 146 -6.28 -23.05 -14.32
N TYR A 147 -5.28 -23.53 -15.09
CA TYR A 147 -4.16 -22.72 -15.53
C TYR A 147 -4.24 -22.36 -17.02
N VAL A 148 -3.63 -21.23 -17.37
CA VAL A 148 -3.43 -20.87 -18.78
C VAL A 148 -2.45 -21.86 -19.41
N SER A 149 -2.89 -22.55 -20.47
CA SER A 149 -2.12 -23.55 -21.16
C SER A 149 -1.43 -22.96 -22.39
N GLY A 150 -0.21 -23.42 -22.66
CA GLY A 150 0.53 -23.18 -23.89
C GLY A 150 0.68 -24.46 -24.75
N SER A 151 1.28 -24.30 -25.92
CA SER A 151 1.71 -25.37 -26.79
C SER A 151 3.23 -25.60 -26.68
N GLU A 152 3.73 -26.70 -27.30
CA GLU A 152 5.17 -26.91 -27.43
C GLU A 152 5.85 -25.82 -28.25
N GLU A 153 5.13 -25.27 -29.23
CA GLU A 153 5.61 -24.14 -30.02
C GLU A 153 5.74 -22.87 -29.15
N ASP A 154 4.78 -22.61 -28.27
CA ASP A 154 4.86 -21.50 -27.34
C ASP A 154 6.03 -21.63 -26.37
N LEU A 155 6.24 -22.83 -25.83
CA LEU A 155 7.38 -23.10 -24.95
C LEU A 155 8.71 -22.88 -25.67
N THR A 156 8.80 -23.27 -26.96
CA THR A 156 10.00 -23.08 -27.74
C THR A 156 10.25 -21.62 -28.11
N ARG A 157 9.18 -20.90 -28.50
CA ARG A 157 9.25 -19.50 -28.91
C ARG A 157 9.45 -18.53 -27.74
N GLU A 158 8.82 -18.82 -26.60
CA GLU A 158 8.78 -17.95 -25.43
C GLU A 158 9.10 -18.72 -24.13
N PRO A 159 10.31 -19.29 -23.99
CA PRO A 159 10.65 -20.15 -22.84
C PRO A 159 10.63 -19.42 -21.49
N ARG A 160 10.64 -18.09 -21.47
CA ARG A 160 10.48 -17.27 -20.25
C ARG A 160 9.02 -17.14 -19.81
N ASN A 161 8.06 -17.46 -20.70
CA ASN A 161 6.63 -17.30 -20.41
C ASN A 161 5.91 -18.61 -20.14
N TYR A 162 6.54 -19.74 -20.48
CA TYR A 162 5.94 -21.06 -20.37
C TYR A 162 6.88 -22.06 -19.73
N ARG A 163 6.29 -23.07 -19.11
CA ARG A 163 7.00 -24.16 -18.45
C ARG A 163 6.29 -25.49 -18.68
N ARG A 164 7.08 -26.57 -18.88
CA ARG A 164 6.56 -27.92 -18.83
C ARG A 164 6.40 -28.37 -17.37
N VAL A 165 5.25 -28.92 -17.04
CA VAL A 165 4.92 -29.46 -15.72
C VAL A 165 4.30 -30.86 -15.86
N ASP A 166 4.53 -31.70 -14.86
CA ASP A 166 3.91 -33.00 -14.78
C ASP A 166 2.60 -32.91 -13.98
N THR A 167 1.52 -33.43 -14.54
CA THR A 167 0.19 -33.43 -13.95
C THR A 167 -0.36 -34.86 -13.87
N ARG A 168 -1.48 -35.07 -13.17
CA ARG A 168 -2.15 -36.36 -13.15
C ARG A 168 -2.61 -36.85 -14.55
N HIS A 169 -2.68 -35.95 -15.53
CA HIS A 169 -3.11 -36.23 -16.90
C HIS A 169 -1.92 -36.24 -17.89
N GLY A 170 -0.69 -36.43 -17.40
CA GLY A 170 0.52 -36.37 -18.19
C GLY A 170 1.17 -34.98 -18.19
N SER A 171 2.23 -34.86 -18.98
CA SER A 171 2.97 -33.60 -19.10
C SER A 171 2.17 -32.52 -19.83
N ARG A 172 2.17 -31.28 -19.30
CA ARG A 172 1.49 -30.13 -19.87
C ARG A 172 2.44 -28.93 -19.96
N VAL A 173 2.19 -28.04 -20.92
CA VAL A 173 2.85 -26.73 -20.99
C VAL A 173 1.88 -25.72 -20.36
N LEU A 174 2.30 -25.08 -19.25
CA LEU A 174 1.54 -24.05 -18.55
C LEU A 174 2.29 -22.72 -18.60
N ALA A 175 1.52 -21.63 -18.60
CA ALA A 175 2.08 -20.29 -18.58
C ALA A 175 2.55 -19.90 -17.18
N HIS A 176 3.65 -19.16 -17.10
CA HIS A 176 4.01 -18.41 -15.88
C HIS A 176 3.06 -17.25 -15.64
N GLY A 177 2.86 -16.89 -14.37
CA GLY A 177 2.18 -15.65 -14.02
C GLY A 177 2.94 -14.46 -14.60
N ARG A 178 2.22 -13.49 -15.18
CA ARG A 178 2.83 -12.26 -15.70
C ARG A 178 1.83 -11.13 -15.85
N ASP A 179 2.35 -9.93 -16.00
CA ASP A 179 1.63 -8.80 -16.56
C ASP A 179 1.81 -8.72 -18.09
N PRO A 180 1.07 -7.85 -18.81
CA PRO A 180 1.14 -7.75 -20.26
C PRO A 180 2.44 -7.16 -20.81
N TYR A 181 3.34 -6.60 -19.99
CA TYR A 181 4.49 -5.80 -20.41
C TYR A 181 5.83 -6.49 -20.15
N PHE A 182 5.88 -7.44 -19.22
CA PHE A 182 7.11 -8.12 -18.81
C PHE A 182 7.04 -9.64 -19.03
N PRO A 183 8.18 -10.32 -19.07
CA PRO A 183 8.24 -11.79 -19.08
C PRO A 183 7.60 -12.39 -17.84
N GLY A 184 7.26 -13.68 -17.93
CA GLY A 184 6.67 -14.42 -16.83
C GLY A 184 7.55 -14.50 -15.59
N TRP A 185 6.92 -14.50 -14.42
CA TRP A 185 7.57 -14.72 -13.12
C TRP A 185 7.88 -16.21 -12.98
N PRO A 186 9.17 -16.60 -12.97
CA PRO A 186 9.59 -17.98 -13.18
C PRO A 186 9.23 -18.94 -12.03
N ASP A 187 8.83 -18.41 -10.88
CA ASP A 187 8.42 -19.14 -9.68
C ASP A 187 6.90 -19.31 -9.53
N THR A 188 6.12 -18.91 -10.55
CA THR A 188 4.66 -18.90 -10.52
C THR A 188 4.03 -19.57 -11.73
N LEU A 189 2.73 -19.92 -11.65
CA LEU A 189 1.89 -20.37 -12.75
C LEU A 189 0.59 -19.57 -12.82
N GLN A 190 0.21 -19.16 -14.02
CA GLN A 190 -0.92 -18.28 -14.31
C GLN A 190 -2.25 -18.99 -14.18
N LEU A 191 -3.13 -18.49 -13.32
CA LEU A 191 -4.52 -18.92 -13.19
C LEU A 191 -5.40 -18.37 -14.31
N ASN A 192 -6.35 -19.17 -14.78
CA ASN A 192 -7.23 -18.83 -15.89
C ASN A 192 -8.64 -18.44 -15.40
N TYR A 193 -8.88 -17.16 -15.18
CA TYR A 193 -10.16 -16.64 -14.71
C TYR A 193 -11.32 -16.75 -15.72
N ARG A 194 -11.07 -17.20 -16.94
CA ARG A 194 -12.15 -17.57 -17.86
C ARG A 194 -12.68 -18.99 -17.59
N HIS A 195 -12.03 -19.77 -16.71
CA HIS A 195 -12.49 -21.08 -16.27
C HIS A 195 -13.43 -20.94 -15.06
N LYS A 196 -14.69 -21.38 -15.20
CA LYS A 196 -15.71 -21.25 -14.14
C LYS A 196 -15.32 -21.95 -12.84
N GLY A 197 -14.80 -23.17 -12.93
CA GLY A 197 -14.39 -23.96 -11.77
C GLY A 197 -13.27 -23.29 -10.97
N LEU A 198 -12.31 -22.65 -11.66
CA LEU A 198 -11.29 -21.85 -10.98
C LEU A 198 -11.90 -20.72 -10.17
N ARG A 199 -12.84 -19.95 -10.77
CA ARG A 199 -13.48 -18.82 -10.06
C ARG A 199 -14.19 -19.27 -8.78
N GLU A 200 -14.90 -20.38 -8.83
CA GLU A 200 -15.56 -20.97 -7.67
C GLU A 200 -14.54 -21.42 -6.61
N ALA A 201 -13.43 -22.05 -7.02
CA ALA A 201 -12.35 -22.45 -6.12
C ALA A 201 -11.69 -21.22 -5.45
N MET A 202 -11.43 -20.15 -6.21
CA MET A 202 -10.85 -18.91 -5.67
C MET A 202 -11.83 -18.15 -4.73
N LEU A 203 -13.13 -18.24 -4.96
CA LEU A 203 -14.12 -17.75 -3.99
C LEU A 203 -14.09 -18.58 -2.68
N GLY A 204 -13.87 -19.89 -2.78
CA GLY A 204 -13.65 -20.74 -1.61
C GLY A 204 -12.35 -20.41 -0.84
N VAL A 205 -11.28 -20.09 -1.56
CA VAL A 205 -10.04 -19.58 -0.97
C VAL A 205 -10.29 -18.26 -0.23
N LEU A 206 -11.01 -17.34 -0.84
CA LEU A 206 -11.35 -16.05 -0.21
C LEU A 206 -12.18 -16.25 1.06
N ASP A 207 -13.14 -17.19 1.09
CA ASP A 207 -13.88 -17.54 2.29
C ASP A 207 -12.96 -18.02 3.43
N SER A 208 -11.98 -18.86 3.10
CA SER A 208 -10.97 -19.34 4.05
C SER A 208 -10.11 -18.23 4.61
N ILE A 209 -9.68 -17.29 3.77
CA ILE A 209 -8.89 -16.11 4.18
C ILE A 209 -9.74 -15.20 5.07
N ALA A 210 -11.00 -14.91 4.69
CA ALA A 210 -11.89 -14.03 5.44
C ALA A 210 -12.20 -14.55 6.85
N ALA A 211 -12.13 -15.86 7.08
CA ALA A 211 -12.23 -16.43 8.41
C ALA A 211 -11.03 -16.06 9.30
N GLN A 212 -9.85 -15.80 8.71
CA GLN A 212 -8.59 -15.61 9.40
C GLN A 212 -8.19 -14.14 9.61
N CYS A 213 -8.79 -13.17 8.87
CA CYS A 213 -8.42 -11.75 8.94
C CYS A 213 -9.65 -10.82 8.85
N ASP A 214 -9.41 -9.53 8.78
CA ASP A 214 -10.45 -8.48 8.73
C ASP A 214 -10.53 -7.79 7.36
N GLY A 215 -9.54 -8.05 6.51
CA GLY A 215 -9.46 -7.55 5.16
C GLY A 215 -8.29 -8.16 4.39
N VAL A 216 -8.27 -7.95 3.09
CA VAL A 216 -7.24 -8.46 2.19
C VAL A 216 -6.62 -7.36 1.34
N ARG A 217 -5.32 -7.48 1.13
CA ARG A 217 -4.63 -6.82 0.02
C ARG A 217 -4.61 -7.80 -1.15
N CYS A 218 -5.24 -7.44 -2.24
CA CYS A 218 -5.31 -8.24 -3.46
C CYS A 218 -4.13 -7.91 -4.37
N ASP A 219 -3.24 -8.87 -4.50
CA ASP A 219 -2.03 -8.79 -5.32
C ASP A 219 -2.41 -8.62 -6.79
N MET A 220 -1.80 -7.61 -7.46
CA MET A 220 -1.97 -7.36 -8.90
C MET A 220 -3.44 -7.48 -9.35
N ALA A 221 -4.37 -6.87 -8.60
CA ALA A 221 -5.82 -7.09 -8.75
C ALA A 221 -6.35 -6.83 -10.18
N MET A 222 -5.72 -5.92 -10.92
CA MET A 222 -6.12 -5.59 -12.28
C MET A 222 -5.82 -6.70 -13.30
N LEU A 223 -4.92 -7.65 -12.98
CA LEU A 223 -4.57 -8.72 -13.91
C LEU A 223 -5.70 -9.73 -14.15
N VAL A 224 -6.68 -9.80 -13.23
CA VAL A 224 -7.86 -10.67 -13.38
C VAL A 224 -9.07 -9.96 -13.98
N LEU A 225 -8.94 -8.69 -14.41
CA LEU A 225 -9.95 -8.01 -15.18
C LEU A 225 -10.07 -8.62 -16.59
N PRO A 226 -11.29 -8.81 -17.12
CA PRO A 226 -11.51 -9.46 -18.41
C PRO A 226 -10.71 -8.86 -19.57
N ASP A 227 -10.65 -7.54 -19.67
CA ASP A 227 -9.91 -6.82 -20.72
C ASP A 227 -8.40 -7.03 -20.61
N VAL A 228 -7.88 -7.11 -19.37
CA VAL A 228 -6.46 -7.38 -19.11
C VAL A 228 -6.13 -8.82 -19.45
N ILE A 229 -6.97 -9.78 -19.07
CA ILE A 229 -6.84 -11.19 -19.45
C ILE A 229 -6.85 -11.34 -20.98
N ALA A 230 -7.81 -10.70 -21.65
CA ALA A 230 -7.92 -10.76 -23.11
C ALA A 230 -6.66 -10.18 -23.78
N ARG A 231 -6.15 -9.06 -23.30
CA ARG A 231 -4.94 -8.41 -23.83
C ARG A 231 -3.66 -9.26 -23.59
N THR A 232 -3.56 -9.88 -22.42
CA THR A 232 -2.35 -10.63 -22.03
C THR A 232 -2.29 -12.02 -22.64
N TRP A 233 -3.43 -12.70 -22.72
CA TRP A 233 -3.51 -14.12 -23.02
C TRP A 233 -4.29 -14.45 -24.31
N GLY A 234 -5.20 -13.60 -24.77
CA GLY A 234 -6.03 -13.82 -25.96
C GLY A 234 -6.68 -15.21 -25.95
N ASP A 235 -6.48 -15.97 -27.02
CA ASP A 235 -7.02 -17.33 -27.18
C ASP A 235 -6.39 -18.34 -26.20
N ARG A 236 -5.22 -18.06 -25.61
CA ARG A 236 -4.58 -18.93 -24.60
C ARG A 236 -5.37 -18.97 -23.29
N ALA A 237 -6.23 -17.99 -23.03
CA ALA A 237 -7.13 -18.00 -21.88
C ALA A 237 -8.42 -18.80 -22.13
N ARG A 238 -8.58 -19.51 -23.26
CA ARG A 238 -9.68 -20.45 -23.41
C ARG A 238 -9.49 -21.63 -22.45
N PRO A 239 -10.56 -22.08 -21.73
CA PRO A 239 -10.44 -23.22 -20.84
C PRO A 239 -9.94 -24.46 -21.58
N ALA A 240 -8.87 -25.09 -21.05
CA ALA A 240 -8.21 -26.22 -21.72
C ALA A 240 -9.06 -27.51 -21.72
N ASP A 241 -10.06 -27.59 -20.87
CA ASP A 241 -11.02 -28.70 -20.81
C ASP A 241 -12.21 -28.55 -21.79
N GLY A 242 -12.22 -27.46 -22.59
CA GLY A 242 -13.27 -27.15 -23.55
C GLY A 242 -14.55 -26.57 -22.93
N SER A 243 -14.58 -26.25 -21.64
CA SER A 243 -15.72 -25.60 -21.01
C SER A 243 -15.94 -24.18 -21.58
N PRO A 244 -17.19 -23.66 -21.58
CA PRO A 244 -17.45 -22.31 -22.03
C PRO A 244 -16.67 -21.28 -21.20
N PRO A 245 -16.00 -20.29 -21.84
CA PRO A 245 -15.31 -19.25 -21.11
C PRO A 245 -16.29 -18.31 -20.38
N VAL A 246 -15.87 -17.83 -19.23
CA VAL A 246 -16.57 -16.78 -18.48
C VAL A 246 -15.88 -15.44 -18.77
N ASP A 247 -16.62 -14.47 -19.26
CA ASP A 247 -16.09 -13.18 -19.73
C ASP A 247 -16.48 -11.98 -18.85
N ASP A 248 -17.27 -12.18 -17.80
CA ASP A 248 -17.58 -11.13 -16.81
C ASP A 248 -16.47 -10.99 -15.77
N SER A 249 -16.48 -9.90 -15.00
CA SER A 249 -15.47 -9.67 -13.98
C SER A 249 -15.66 -10.58 -12.76
N PHE A 250 -14.54 -11.04 -12.20
CA PHE A 250 -14.51 -11.83 -10.95
C PHE A 250 -14.80 -10.97 -9.71
N TRP A 251 -14.36 -9.70 -9.69
CA TRP A 251 -14.32 -8.89 -8.47
C TRP A 251 -15.67 -8.56 -7.86
N PRO A 252 -16.73 -8.23 -8.63
CA PRO A 252 -18.04 -7.96 -8.02
C PRO A 252 -18.57 -9.14 -7.18
N ALA A 253 -18.37 -10.37 -7.69
CA ALA A 253 -18.76 -11.57 -6.95
C ALA A 253 -17.87 -11.81 -5.72
N ALA A 254 -16.56 -11.60 -5.85
CA ALA A 254 -15.60 -11.80 -4.78
C ALA A 254 -15.79 -10.79 -3.64
N THR A 255 -15.93 -9.51 -3.96
CA THR A 255 -16.13 -8.45 -2.96
C THR A 255 -17.47 -8.58 -2.24
N ALA A 256 -18.56 -8.92 -2.96
CA ALA A 256 -19.85 -9.20 -2.37
C ALA A 256 -19.80 -10.41 -1.43
N ARG A 257 -19.13 -11.50 -1.85
CA ARG A 257 -19.01 -12.72 -1.05
C ARG A 257 -18.21 -12.49 0.23
N GLY A 258 -17.09 -11.77 0.17
CA GLY A 258 -16.29 -11.44 1.36
C GLY A 258 -17.11 -10.68 2.40
N ARG A 259 -17.90 -9.68 1.96
CA ARG A 259 -18.79 -8.89 2.85
C ARG A 259 -19.99 -9.69 3.38
N LEU A 260 -20.50 -10.63 2.59
CA LEU A 260 -21.55 -11.53 3.06
C LEU A 260 -21.03 -12.45 4.17
N ARG A 261 -19.81 -12.94 4.05
CA ARG A 261 -19.15 -13.78 5.08
C ARG A 261 -18.80 -12.99 6.33
N LYS A 262 -18.32 -11.77 6.14
CA LYS A 262 -17.90 -10.90 7.24
C LYS A 262 -18.27 -9.45 6.94
N PRO A 263 -19.35 -8.92 7.55
CA PRO A 263 -19.68 -7.50 7.44
C PRO A 263 -18.49 -6.61 7.82
N GLY A 264 -18.17 -5.63 6.95
CA GLY A 264 -17.01 -4.76 7.14
C GLY A 264 -15.65 -5.38 6.74
N PHE A 265 -15.66 -6.53 6.05
CA PHE A 265 -14.45 -7.08 5.43
C PHE A 265 -13.94 -6.15 4.34
N LEU A 266 -12.66 -5.76 4.44
CA LEU A 266 -12.05 -4.74 3.60
C LEU A 266 -11.28 -5.35 2.44
N PHE A 267 -11.42 -4.76 1.25
CA PHE A 267 -10.65 -5.09 0.06
C PHE A 267 -9.77 -3.92 -0.35
N MET A 268 -8.45 -4.13 -0.36
CA MET A 268 -7.47 -3.19 -0.90
C MET A 268 -6.82 -3.79 -2.14
N ALA A 269 -6.90 -3.10 -3.28
CA ALA A 269 -6.29 -3.55 -4.52
C ALA A 269 -4.90 -2.94 -4.71
N GLU A 270 -3.93 -3.77 -5.02
CA GLU A 270 -2.81 -3.32 -5.81
C GLU A 270 -3.30 -3.04 -7.24
N ALA A 271 -3.13 -1.81 -7.70
CA ALA A 271 -3.69 -1.32 -8.95
C ALA A 271 -2.71 -0.38 -9.67
N TYR A 272 -2.64 -0.53 -10.98
CA TYR A 272 -1.81 0.27 -11.88
C TYR A 272 -2.57 0.58 -13.17
N TRP A 273 -2.00 1.39 -14.05
CA TRP A 273 -2.43 1.65 -15.44
C TRP A 273 -3.79 2.34 -15.57
N ASP A 274 -4.12 3.22 -14.62
CA ASP A 274 -5.41 3.93 -14.56
C ASP A 274 -6.64 3.02 -14.35
N LEU A 275 -6.41 1.82 -13.77
CA LEU A 275 -7.49 0.88 -13.48
C LEU A 275 -8.01 0.99 -12.04
N GLU A 276 -7.49 1.94 -11.26
CA GLU A 276 -7.87 2.20 -9.87
C GLU A 276 -9.37 2.45 -9.75
N TRP A 277 -9.90 3.39 -10.56
CA TRP A 277 -11.33 3.69 -10.56
C TRP A 277 -12.17 2.49 -10.96
N THR A 278 -11.75 1.73 -11.97
CA THR A 278 -12.45 0.51 -12.41
C THR A 278 -12.58 -0.49 -11.26
N LEU A 279 -11.49 -0.71 -10.52
CA LEU A 279 -11.50 -1.64 -9.38
C LEU A 279 -12.36 -1.10 -8.21
N GLN A 280 -12.33 0.20 -7.94
CA GLN A 280 -13.20 0.83 -6.94
C GLN A 280 -14.69 0.60 -7.29
N GLN A 281 -15.08 0.71 -8.57
CA GLN A 281 -16.46 0.42 -9.01
C GLN A 281 -16.83 -1.06 -8.92
N GLN A 282 -15.84 -1.96 -8.87
CA GLN A 282 -16.05 -3.39 -8.68
C GLN A 282 -16.05 -3.83 -7.21
N GLY A 283 -16.08 -2.87 -6.29
CA GLY A 283 -16.31 -3.09 -4.88
C GLY A 283 -15.05 -3.06 -4.00
N PHE A 284 -13.90 -2.67 -4.51
CA PHE A 284 -12.74 -2.41 -3.65
C PHE A 284 -12.97 -1.19 -2.77
N ASP A 285 -12.61 -1.28 -1.51
CA ASP A 285 -12.67 -0.18 -0.55
C ASP A 285 -11.51 0.80 -0.80
N TYR A 286 -10.34 0.26 -1.14
CA TYR A 286 -9.15 1.04 -1.45
C TYR A 286 -8.39 0.47 -2.64
N THR A 287 -7.74 1.38 -3.40
CA THR A 287 -6.80 1.05 -4.48
C THR A 287 -5.49 1.79 -4.24
N TYR A 288 -4.35 1.21 -4.58
CA TYR A 288 -3.06 1.90 -4.52
C TYR A 288 -3.10 3.19 -5.33
N ASP A 289 -2.57 4.28 -4.78
CA ASP A 289 -2.42 5.56 -5.47
C ASP A 289 -0.97 5.74 -5.97
N LYS A 290 -0.57 4.85 -6.87
CA LYS A 290 0.78 4.88 -7.47
C LYS A 290 1.03 6.18 -8.23
N ARG A 291 0.01 6.73 -8.90
CA ARG A 291 0.13 7.99 -9.62
C ARG A 291 0.41 9.18 -8.73
N PHE A 292 -0.16 9.21 -7.54
CA PHE A 292 0.15 10.27 -6.58
C PHE A 292 1.60 10.16 -6.10
N TYR A 293 2.06 8.94 -5.79
CA TYR A 293 3.46 8.66 -5.47
C TYR A 293 4.40 9.11 -6.59
N ASP A 294 4.14 8.75 -7.84
CA ASP A 294 4.98 9.10 -8.99
C ASP A 294 5.09 10.61 -9.19
N ARG A 295 4.00 11.35 -9.00
CA ARG A 295 3.98 12.81 -9.08
C ARG A 295 4.77 13.47 -7.95
N LEU A 296 4.68 12.92 -6.74
CA LEU A 296 5.51 13.36 -5.62
C LEU A 296 7.00 13.07 -5.90
N HIS A 297 7.32 11.89 -6.41
CA HIS A 297 8.68 11.52 -6.76
C HIS A 297 9.25 12.41 -7.88
N ALA A 298 8.43 12.77 -8.87
CA ALA A 298 8.78 13.71 -9.93
C ALA A 298 8.89 15.17 -9.45
N GLN A 299 8.51 15.47 -8.19
CA GLN A 299 8.53 16.81 -7.60
C GLN A 299 7.70 17.84 -8.40
N ASP A 300 6.62 17.40 -9.02
CA ASP A 300 5.71 18.23 -9.82
C ASP A 300 4.50 18.70 -8.99
N ALA A 301 4.62 19.91 -8.41
CA ALA A 301 3.56 20.50 -7.57
C ALA A 301 2.23 20.66 -8.33
N ARG A 302 2.26 21.00 -9.62
CA ARG A 302 1.04 21.16 -10.44
C ARG A 302 0.33 19.83 -10.66
N ALA A 303 1.12 18.79 -10.99
CA ALA A 303 0.59 17.45 -11.17
C ALA A 303 0.04 16.87 -9.85
N VAL A 304 0.70 17.11 -8.72
CA VAL A 304 0.22 16.72 -7.40
C VAL A 304 -1.09 17.45 -7.06
N ARG A 305 -1.15 18.78 -7.22
CA ARG A 305 -2.37 19.56 -6.99
C ARG A 305 -3.50 19.13 -7.94
N GLY A 306 -3.19 18.92 -9.22
CA GLY A 306 -4.16 18.44 -10.21
C GLY A 306 -4.75 17.07 -9.86
N HIS A 307 -3.95 16.17 -9.27
CA HIS A 307 -4.45 14.87 -8.79
C HIS A 307 -5.45 15.01 -7.64
N LEU A 308 -5.21 15.96 -6.75
CA LEU A 308 -6.09 16.24 -5.61
C LEU A 308 -7.42 16.91 -6.00
N LEU A 309 -7.59 17.35 -7.25
CA LEU A 309 -8.86 17.83 -7.82
C LEU A 309 -9.78 16.71 -8.32
N ALA A 310 -9.32 15.45 -8.31
CA ALA A 310 -10.16 14.31 -8.68
C ALA A 310 -11.36 14.18 -7.73
N ASP A 311 -12.36 13.40 -8.18
CA ASP A 311 -13.60 13.16 -7.44
C ASP A 311 -13.34 12.80 -5.96
N PRO A 312 -14.07 13.39 -4.99
CA PRO A 312 -13.89 13.11 -3.56
C PRO A 312 -14.06 11.63 -3.20
N GLU A 313 -14.89 10.87 -3.92
CA GLU A 313 -15.04 9.43 -3.68
C GLU A 313 -13.77 8.67 -4.10
N TYR A 314 -13.19 9.02 -5.25
CA TYR A 314 -11.90 8.49 -5.67
C TYR A 314 -10.80 8.78 -4.64
N GLN A 315 -10.75 10.04 -4.14
CA GLN A 315 -9.79 10.44 -3.13
C GLN A 315 -9.91 9.63 -1.84
N ARG A 316 -11.15 9.39 -1.37
CA ARG A 316 -11.40 8.61 -0.15
C ARG A 316 -10.97 7.15 -0.28
N ARG A 317 -11.06 6.58 -1.48
CA ARG A 317 -10.71 5.18 -1.76
C ARG A 317 -9.28 5.00 -2.25
N SER A 318 -8.46 6.02 -2.20
CA SER A 318 -7.03 5.93 -2.53
C SER A 318 -6.22 5.46 -1.33
N ALA A 319 -5.42 4.39 -1.49
CA ALA A 319 -4.42 3.97 -0.51
C ALA A 319 -3.09 4.66 -0.83
N ARG A 320 -2.70 5.61 0.02
CA ARG A 320 -1.56 6.51 -0.22
C ARG A 320 -0.35 6.10 0.57
N PHE A 321 0.75 5.97 -0.13
CA PHE A 321 2.04 5.57 0.41
C PHE A 321 3.17 6.43 -0.14
N LEU A 322 4.27 6.51 0.60
CA LEU A 322 5.51 7.14 0.17
C LEU A 322 6.58 6.10 -0.17
N GLU A 323 6.40 4.89 0.27
CA GLU A 323 7.11 3.66 -0.07
C GLU A 323 6.22 2.45 0.26
N ASN A 324 6.51 1.30 -0.33
CA ASN A 324 5.98 0.00 0.02
C ASN A 324 7.07 -1.07 -0.17
N HIS A 325 6.72 -2.35 -0.14
CA HIS A 325 7.69 -3.45 -0.29
C HIS A 325 8.28 -3.60 -1.69
N ASP A 326 7.67 -3.01 -2.73
CA ASP A 326 8.13 -3.04 -4.13
C ASP A 326 8.86 -1.77 -4.54
N GLU A 327 8.44 -0.62 -3.99
CA GLU A 327 9.03 0.67 -4.33
C GLU A 327 10.36 0.91 -3.60
N PRO A 328 11.23 1.77 -4.13
CA PRO A 328 12.41 2.22 -3.41
C PRO A 328 12.05 2.84 -2.06
N ARG A 329 12.96 2.73 -1.08
CA ARG A 329 12.78 3.38 0.21
C ARG A 329 12.69 4.89 0.07
N ALA A 330 11.73 5.52 0.71
CA ALA A 330 11.53 6.97 0.64
C ALA A 330 12.78 7.76 1.06
N ALA A 331 13.45 7.32 2.12
CA ALA A 331 14.71 7.94 2.56
C ALA A 331 15.87 7.77 1.57
N ALA A 332 15.79 6.84 0.62
CA ALA A 332 16.80 6.67 -0.42
C ALA A 332 16.57 7.60 -1.62
N VAL A 333 15.31 7.83 -1.99
CA VAL A 333 14.96 8.54 -3.24
C VAL A 333 14.51 9.99 -3.03
N PHE A 334 14.03 10.34 -1.84
CA PHE A 334 13.68 11.73 -1.52
C PHE A 334 14.79 12.37 -0.67
N PRO A 335 15.35 13.51 -1.07
CA PRO A 335 16.18 14.34 -0.18
C PRO A 335 15.40 14.70 1.11
N PRO A 336 16.05 14.91 2.26
CA PRO A 336 15.37 15.04 3.55
C PRO A 336 14.21 16.05 3.60
N ALA A 337 14.38 17.25 3.05
CA ALA A 337 13.32 18.26 3.02
C ALA A 337 12.17 17.87 2.08
N VAL A 338 12.47 17.27 0.93
CA VAL A 338 11.47 16.75 -0.02
C VAL A 338 10.71 15.61 0.63
N HIS A 339 11.41 14.70 1.35
CA HIS A 339 10.78 13.58 2.06
C HIS A 339 9.72 14.07 3.05
N GLN A 340 10.06 15.08 3.86
CA GLN A 340 9.13 15.63 4.85
C GLN A 340 7.91 16.28 4.18
N ALA A 341 8.12 17.11 3.15
CA ALA A 341 7.04 17.73 2.40
C ALA A 341 6.14 16.70 1.70
N ALA A 342 6.74 15.68 1.06
CA ALA A 342 6.02 14.60 0.40
C ALA A 342 5.22 13.75 1.42
N ALA A 343 5.78 13.47 2.61
CA ALA A 343 5.08 12.75 3.66
C ALA A 343 3.87 13.54 4.20
N VAL A 344 3.98 14.86 4.37
CA VAL A 344 2.82 15.72 4.72
C VAL A 344 1.72 15.57 3.68
N LEU A 345 2.06 15.69 2.40
CA LEU A 345 1.10 15.55 1.30
C LEU A 345 0.53 14.13 1.18
N THR A 346 1.30 13.10 1.47
CA THR A 346 0.84 11.70 1.42
C THR A 346 -0.13 11.37 2.55
N PHE A 347 0.22 11.77 3.78
CA PHE A 347 -0.46 11.26 4.97
C PHE A 347 -1.50 12.21 5.57
N LEU A 348 -1.58 13.46 5.09
CA LEU A 348 -2.58 14.41 5.57
C LEU A 348 -3.66 14.78 4.54
N VAL A 349 -3.72 14.08 3.40
CA VAL A 349 -4.85 14.18 2.45
C VAL A 349 -5.81 13.00 2.63
N PRO A 350 -7.03 13.02 2.02
CA PRO A 350 -7.99 11.93 2.11
C PRO A 350 -7.45 10.59 1.62
N GLY A 351 -7.98 9.50 2.13
CA GLY A 351 -7.65 8.13 1.75
C GLY A 351 -7.13 7.28 2.91
N LEU A 352 -6.79 6.05 2.62
CA LEU A 352 -6.10 5.16 3.56
C LEU A 352 -4.61 5.53 3.58
N ARG A 353 -4.09 5.79 4.77
CA ARG A 353 -2.70 6.21 4.98
C ARG A 353 -1.82 4.99 5.21
N PHE A 354 -1.13 4.58 4.19
CA PHE A 354 -0.34 3.35 4.18
C PHE A 354 1.13 3.64 4.49
N VAL A 355 1.58 3.21 5.66
CA VAL A 355 2.97 3.35 6.14
C VAL A 355 3.66 1.98 6.09
N HIS A 356 4.83 1.93 5.45
CA HIS A 356 5.65 0.72 5.39
C HIS A 356 6.61 0.64 6.59
N GLU A 357 6.86 -0.57 7.08
CA GLU A 357 7.81 -0.80 8.17
C GLU A 357 9.23 -0.35 7.79
N GLY A 358 9.92 0.29 8.75
CA GLY A 358 11.23 0.89 8.50
C GLY A 358 11.20 2.31 7.94
N GLN A 359 10.11 2.75 7.31
CA GLN A 359 9.97 4.12 6.79
C GLN A 359 10.21 5.18 7.86
N ARG A 360 9.59 5.01 9.03
CA ARG A 360 9.71 5.95 10.16
C ARG A 360 11.12 6.01 10.78
N SER A 361 11.92 4.99 10.58
CA SER A 361 13.31 4.94 11.05
C SER A 361 14.34 5.33 10.00
N GLY A 362 13.88 5.75 8.82
CA GLY A 362 14.73 6.24 7.76
C GLY A 362 15.54 5.15 7.04
N ARG A 363 15.02 3.91 6.98
CA ARG A 363 15.68 2.86 6.21
C ARG A 363 15.83 3.25 4.75
N ARG A 364 17.00 2.97 4.19
CA ARG A 364 17.39 3.32 2.82
C ARG A 364 17.53 2.10 1.91
N LEU A 365 17.84 0.94 2.48
CA LEU A 365 17.98 -0.30 1.72
C LEU A 365 16.62 -0.99 1.62
N ARG A 366 16.22 -1.31 0.39
CA ARG A 366 15.04 -2.15 0.13
C ARG A 366 15.30 -3.56 0.66
N THR A 367 14.28 -4.25 1.07
CA THR A 367 14.35 -5.67 1.40
C THR A 367 13.85 -6.46 0.21
N SER A 368 14.63 -7.40 -0.32
CA SER A 368 14.13 -8.29 -1.36
C SER A 368 13.00 -9.16 -0.82
N ASN A 369 11.93 -9.27 -1.59
CA ASN A 369 10.79 -10.14 -1.25
C ASN A 369 11.17 -11.62 -1.16
N HIS A 370 12.32 -12.00 -1.74
CA HIS A 370 12.83 -13.37 -1.72
C HIS A 370 13.65 -13.73 -0.48
N MET A 371 13.97 -12.74 0.37
CA MET A 371 14.86 -12.94 1.52
C MET A 371 14.12 -12.89 2.86
N ARG A 372 14.64 -13.66 3.85
CA ARG A 372 14.11 -13.69 5.22
C ARG A 372 14.69 -12.62 6.15
N ARG A 373 15.81 -11.99 5.78
CA ARG A 373 16.47 -10.95 6.55
C ARG A 373 16.94 -9.80 5.68
N ARG A 374 17.29 -8.73 6.32
CA ARG A 374 17.82 -7.50 5.71
C ARG A 374 19.06 -7.02 6.43
N ALA A 375 19.86 -6.20 5.76
CA ALA A 375 21.01 -5.57 6.38
C ALA A 375 20.60 -4.65 7.55
N PRO A 376 21.37 -4.60 8.64
CA PRO A 376 21.14 -3.65 9.72
C PRO A 376 21.42 -2.22 9.22
N GLU A 377 20.56 -1.29 9.59
CA GLU A 377 20.74 0.14 9.32
C GLU A 377 20.54 0.94 10.60
N PRO A 378 21.32 2.02 10.81
CA PRO A 378 21.11 2.91 11.94
C PRO A 378 19.77 3.65 11.80
N VAL A 379 19.13 3.92 12.93
CA VAL A 379 17.91 4.72 12.97
C VAL A 379 18.25 6.20 12.76
N ASP A 380 17.60 6.82 11.79
CA ASP A 380 17.61 8.27 11.62
C ASP A 380 16.71 8.90 12.69
N GLN A 381 17.32 9.48 13.73
CA GLN A 381 16.58 10.02 14.89
C GLN A 381 15.81 11.30 14.54
N GLU A 382 16.30 12.08 13.59
CA GLU A 382 15.61 13.30 13.14
C GLU A 382 14.34 12.93 12.39
N LEU A 383 14.44 12.04 11.42
CA LEU A 383 13.31 11.56 10.66
C LEU A 383 12.31 10.80 11.55
N LYS A 384 12.79 10.00 12.50
CA LYS A 384 11.93 9.35 13.49
C LYS A 384 11.13 10.36 14.30
N SER A 385 11.78 11.40 14.79
CA SER A 385 11.13 12.47 15.54
C SER A 385 10.12 13.24 14.69
N TYR A 386 10.42 13.44 13.42
CA TYR A 386 9.49 14.02 12.46
C TYR A 386 8.23 13.14 12.31
N TYR A 387 8.37 11.83 12.08
CA TYR A 387 7.23 10.92 11.95
C TYR A 387 6.39 10.83 13.23
N VAL A 388 6.97 10.94 14.41
CA VAL A 388 6.21 11.02 15.67
C VAL A 388 5.23 12.21 15.65
N ARG A 389 5.70 13.39 15.19
CA ARG A 389 4.84 14.59 15.06
C ARG A 389 3.79 14.44 13.96
N LEU A 390 4.16 13.87 12.81
CA LEU A 390 3.23 13.64 11.70
C LEU A 390 2.12 12.65 12.09
N LEU A 391 2.45 11.55 12.75
CA LEU A 391 1.48 10.58 13.27
C LEU A 391 0.54 11.23 14.32
N ALA A 392 1.06 12.16 15.15
CA ALA A 392 0.21 12.91 16.07
C ALA A 392 -0.82 13.77 15.31
N CYS A 393 -0.44 14.40 14.18
CA CYS A 393 -1.37 15.13 13.32
C CYS A 393 -2.39 14.18 12.65
N MET A 394 -1.95 13.00 12.18
CA MET A 394 -2.83 12.00 11.57
C MET A 394 -3.91 11.48 12.53
N ARG A 395 -3.64 11.45 13.84
CA ARG A 395 -4.61 11.00 14.87
C ARG A 395 -5.66 12.04 15.21
N ARG A 396 -5.53 13.29 14.76
CA ARG A 396 -6.50 14.35 15.08
C ARG A 396 -7.88 13.98 14.53
N PRO A 397 -8.96 14.19 15.30
CA PRO A 397 -10.32 13.83 14.87
C PRO A 397 -10.71 14.44 13.53
N GLU A 398 -10.40 15.73 13.32
CA GLU A 398 -10.68 16.42 12.07
C GLU A 398 -9.95 15.81 10.85
N VAL A 399 -8.77 15.22 11.06
CA VAL A 399 -8.00 14.55 10.00
C VAL A 399 -8.51 13.12 9.75
N ARG A 400 -9.09 12.49 10.76
CA ARG A 400 -9.58 11.12 10.68
C ARG A 400 -10.98 11.01 10.09
N ASP A 401 -11.84 11.99 10.42
CA ASP A 401 -13.28 11.89 10.14
C ASP A 401 -13.88 13.18 9.60
N GLY A 402 -13.10 14.27 9.51
CA GLY A 402 -13.58 15.59 9.13
C GLY A 402 -13.72 15.81 7.63
N ASP A 403 -14.22 16.99 7.31
CA ASP A 403 -14.36 17.49 5.96
C ASP A 403 -13.02 18.04 5.44
N TRP A 404 -12.57 17.54 4.32
CA TRP A 404 -11.36 18.00 3.64
C TRP A 404 -11.69 18.92 2.48
N ARG A 405 -10.84 19.97 2.30
CA ARG A 405 -10.94 20.89 1.15
C ARG A 405 -9.56 21.25 0.63
N LEU A 406 -9.34 21.08 -0.68
CA LEU A 406 -8.21 21.71 -1.36
C LEU A 406 -8.47 23.21 -1.46
N LEU A 407 -7.46 24.02 -1.18
CA LEU A 407 -7.56 25.47 -1.13
C LEU A 407 -6.83 26.13 -2.29
N ASP A 408 -7.35 27.25 -2.75
CA ASP A 408 -6.70 28.04 -3.78
C ASP A 408 -5.52 28.83 -3.20
N ALA A 409 -4.40 28.79 -3.90
CA ALA A 409 -3.26 29.65 -3.70
C ALA A 409 -3.23 30.73 -4.80
N GLU A 410 -2.97 31.98 -4.44
CA GLU A 410 -2.92 33.13 -5.33
C GLU A 410 -1.57 33.83 -5.26
N PRO A 411 -1.14 34.55 -6.30
CA PRO A 411 0.09 35.34 -6.27
C PRO A 411 0.15 36.30 -5.09
N ALA A 412 1.26 36.34 -4.36
CA ALA A 412 1.45 37.27 -3.26
C ALA A 412 1.55 38.73 -3.72
N TRP A 413 2.00 38.96 -4.95
CA TRP A 413 2.03 40.24 -5.67
C TRP A 413 1.99 40.03 -7.18
N ASP A 414 1.79 41.09 -7.94
CA ASP A 414 1.76 41.02 -9.41
C ASP A 414 3.05 40.37 -9.96
N ARG A 415 2.86 39.40 -10.86
CA ARG A 415 3.95 38.61 -11.50
C ARG A 415 4.77 37.74 -10.58
N ASN A 416 4.34 37.45 -9.34
CA ASN A 416 4.97 36.42 -8.54
C ASN A 416 4.56 35.02 -9.04
N PRO A 417 5.49 34.20 -9.62
CA PRO A 417 5.16 32.87 -10.13
C PRO A 417 5.22 31.77 -9.06
N THR A 418 5.71 32.08 -7.85
CA THR A 418 6.03 31.04 -6.85
C THR A 418 4.80 30.43 -6.20
N TRP A 419 3.66 31.13 -6.23
CA TRP A 419 2.37 30.65 -5.71
C TRP A 419 1.95 29.31 -6.29
N ASP A 420 2.29 29.03 -7.53
CA ASP A 420 1.89 27.83 -8.28
C ASP A 420 2.56 26.54 -7.76
N ARG A 421 3.54 26.67 -6.88
CA ARG A 421 4.21 25.54 -6.19
C ARG A 421 3.53 25.19 -4.87
N PHE A 422 2.60 26.02 -4.41
CA PHE A 422 1.90 25.78 -3.16
C PHE A 422 0.76 24.78 -3.36
N ILE A 423 0.68 23.82 -2.42
CA ILE A 423 -0.42 22.91 -2.24
C ILE A 423 -0.95 23.18 -0.83
N ALA A 424 -2.17 23.73 -0.75
CA ALA A 424 -2.80 24.05 0.51
C ALA A 424 -4.15 23.35 0.62
N PHE A 425 -4.49 22.90 1.81
CA PHE A 425 -5.77 22.27 2.11
C PHE A 425 -6.14 22.43 3.58
N SER A 426 -7.41 22.21 3.88
CA SER A 426 -7.92 22.26 5.25
C SER A 426 -8.72 21.01 5.61
N TRP A 427 -8.73 20.74 6.90
CA TRP A 427 -9.62 19.77 7.54
C TRP A 427 -10.48 20.50 8.56
N GLU A 428 -11.76 20.16 8.66
CA GLU A 428 -12.69 20.72 9.66
C GLU A 428 -13.60 19.64 10.23
N ASP A 429 -13.71 19.57 11.56
CA ASP A 429 -14.66 18.73 12.28
C ASP A 429 -15.04 19.38 13.60
N ALA A 430 -16.36 19.56 13.83
CA ALA A 430 -16.91 20.09 15.09
C ALA A 430 -16.17 21.33 15.64
N GLY A 431 -15.80 22.26 14.74
CA GLY A 431 -15.09 23.51 15.08
C GLY A 431 -13.57 23.35 15.26
N ARG A 432 -13.03 22.13 15.18
CA ARG A 432 -11.58 21.89 15.08
C ARG A 432 -11.14 22.08 13.64
N ARG A 433 -10.02 22.77 13.45
CA ARG A 433 -9.52 23.12 12.12
C ARG A 433 -8.03 22.87 12.03
N LEU A 434 -7.61 22.14 10.98
CA LEU A 434 -6.22 22.02 10.57
C LEU A 434 -6.08 22.65 9.18
N LEU A 435 -5.16 23.59 9.04
CA LEU A 435 -4.74 24.18 7.77
C LEU A 435 -3.35 23.69 7.45
N VAL A 436 -3.17 23.14 6.27
CA VAL A 436 -1.88 22.68 5.74
C VAL A 436 -1.51 23.53 4.54
N ALA A 437 -0.27 24.02 4.52
CA ALA A 437 0.30 24.73 3.37
C ALA A 437 1.71 24.19 3.11
N VAL A 438 1.99 23.73 1.90
CA VAL A 438 3.26 23.16 1.48
C VAL A 438 3.78 23.90 0.26
N ASN A 439 4.99 24.45 0.34
CA ASN A 439 5.76 24.86 -0.84
C ASN A 439 6.44 23.62 -1.43
N TYR A 440 5.79 22.96 -2.39
CA TYR A 440 6.36 21.77 -3.04
C TYR A 440 7.24 22.16 -4.22
N GLY A 441 8.29 22.96 -3.96
CA GLY A 441 9.21 23.48 -4.96
C GLY A 441 10.61 23.78 -4.41
N PRO A 442 11.62 23.87 -5.32
CA PRO A 442 13.05 23.91 -4.96
C PRO A 442 13.56 25.29 -4.53
N THR A 443 12.70 26.29 -4.43
CA THR A 443 13.08 27.65 -4.00
C THR A 443 12.06 28.19 -3.01
N GLN A 444 12.46 29.21 -2.23
CA GLN A 444 11.51 29.97 -1.42
C GLN A 444 10.34 30.47 -2.30
N GLY A 445 9.15 30.45 -1.74
CA GLY A 445 7.93 30.85 -2.42
C GLY A 445 6.98 31.59 -1.49
N GLN A 446 6.12 32.44 -2.09
CA GLN A 446 5.12 33.21 -1.39
C GLN A 446 3.78 33.10 -2.13
N CYS A 447 2.72 33.05 -1.33
CA CYS A 447 1.35 33.07 -1.86
C CYS A 447 0.37 33.63 -0.82
N TYR A 448 -0.85 33.89 -1.28
CA TYR A 448 -2.02 33.99 -0.40
C TYR A 448 -2.84 32.70 -0.53
N VAL A 449 -3.20 32.10 0.61
CA VAL A 449 -4.08 30.92 0.65
C VAL A 449 -5.49 31.38 1.04
N ARG A 450 -6.48 31.13 0.18
CA ARG A 450 -7.88 31.44 0.46
C ARG A 450 -8.42 30.49 1.51
N LEU A 451 -8.88 31.05 2.66
CA LEU A 451 -9.43 30.26 3.75
C LEU A 451 -10.93 30.03 3.55
N PRO A 452 -11.45 28.79 3.80
CA PRO A 452 -12.84 28.46 3.53
C PRO A 452 -13.80 28.81 4.68
N TYR A 453 -13.30 29.42 5.76
CA TYR A 453 -14.06 29.64 7.00
C TYR A 453 -14.95 30.87 6.92
N ARG A 454 -16.21 30.72 7.36
CA ARG A 454 -17.23 31.78 7.25
C ARG A 454 -17.24 32.75 8.44
N ASP A 455 -16.55 32.42 9.52
CA ASP A 455 -16.54 33.12 10.80
C ASP A 455 -15.28 33.97 11.05
N LEU A 456 -14.48 34.16 10.00
CA LEU A 456 -13.20 34.89 10.11
C LEU A 456 -13.38 36.40 10.36
N ASP A 457 -14.43 37.00 9.80
CA ASP A 457 -14.58 38.45 9.66
C ASP A 457 -14.91 39.20 10.96
N ARG A 458 -15.09 38.50 12.08
CA ARG A 458 -15.58 39.07 13.33
C ARG A 458 -14.50 39.34 14.36
N ASP A 459 -13.37 38.60 14.34
CA ASP A 459 -12.45 38.54 15.48
C ASP A 459 -11.00 38.29 15.04
N SER A 460 -10.09 38.10 15.98
CA SER A 460 -8.72 37.68 15.71
C SER A 460 -8.66 36.16 15.51
N VAL A 461 -7.75 35.72 14.59
CA VAL A 461 -7.52 34.33 14.30
C VAL A 461 -6.11 33.94 14.74
N VAL A 462 -6.04 32.87 15.53
CA VAL A 462 -4.79 32.33 16.04
C VAL A 462 -4.42 31.09 15.23
N LEU A 463 -3.22 31.08 14.68
CA LEU A 463 -2.60 29.99 13.92
C LEU A 463 -1.45 29.45 14.75
N ARG A 464 -1.61 28.26 15.34
CA ARG A 464 -0.55 27.56 16.08
C ARG A 464 0.10 26.51 15.19
N ASP A 465 1.40 26.64 14.97
CA ASP A 465 2.13 25.68 14.14
C ASP A 465 2.40 24.37 14.91
N LEU A 466 1.86 23.24 14.45
CA LEU A 466 2.02 21.92 15.07
C LEU A 466 3.40 21.31 14.82
N THR A 467 4.16 21.82 13.87
CA THR A 467 5.54 21.41 13.60
C THR A 467 6.52 22.08 14.55
N ASN A 468 6.19 23.31 14.96
CA ASN A 468 6.90 24.08 15.97
C ASN A 468 5.91 24.77 16.90
N PRO A 469 5.41 24.10 17.96
CA PRO A 469 4.35 24.62 18.84
C PRO A 469 4.68 25.93 19.58
N THR A 470 5.93 26.37 19.55
CA THR A 470 6.32 27.69 20.10
C THR A 470 5.96 28.83 19.16
N LEU A 471 5.71 28.55 17.88
CA LEU A 471 5.28 29.54 16.89
C LEU A 471 3.76 29.64 16.87
N THR A 472 3.30 30.84 17.21
CA THR A 472 1.89 31.21 17.14
C THR A 472 1.76 32.54 16.43
N TYR A 473 0.87 32.61 15.47
CA TYR A 473 0.59 33.82 14.70
C TYR A 473 -0.84 34.28 15.01
N GLU A 474 -0.98 35.55 15.35
CA GLU A 474 -2.29 36.21 15.46
C GLU A 474 -2.52 37.07 14.23
N ARG A 475 -3.70 36.99 13.64
CA ARG A 475 -4.08 37.69 12.41
C ARG A 475 -5.45 38.31 12.56
N ASP A 476 -5.66 39.48 11.94
CA ASP A 476 -6.97 40.07 11.79
C ASP A 476 -7.88 39.21 10.91
N GLY A 477 -9.03 38.82 11.42
CA GLY A 477 -9.92 37.88 10.71
C GLY A 477 -10.53 38.49 9.47
N GLY A 478 -10.85 39.81 9.51
CA GLY A 478 -11.35 40.52 8.34
C GLY A 478 -10.33 40.63 7.21
N ASP A 479 -9.03 40.76 7.54
CA ASP A 479 -7.98 40.73 6.53
C ASP A 479 -7.79 39.32 5.92
N LEU A 480 -7.85 38.30 6.78
CA LEU A 480 -7.84 36.90 6.32
C LEU A 480 -9.03 36.58 5.39
N ALA A 481 -10.22 37.06 5.71
CA ALA A 481 -11.41 36.84 4.88
C ALA A 481 -11.30 37.54 3.52
N ARG A 482 -10.72 38.75 3.49
CA ARG A 482 -10.57 39.51 2.23
C ARG A 482 -9.42 39.05 1.36
N ARG A 483 -8.22 38.82 1.94
CA ARG A 483 -6.97 38.58 1.22
C ARG A 483 -6.49 37.14 1.26
N GLY A 484 -6.97 36.36 2.22
CA GLY A 484 -6.41 35.06 2.54
C GLY A 484 -5.21 35.15 3.47
N LEU A 485 -4.63 34.00 3.82
CA LEU A 485 -3.42 33.90 4.63
C LEU A 485 -2.18 34.06 3.76
N TYR A 486 -1.39 35.12 4.05
CA TYR A 486 -0.06 35.24 3.44
C TYR A 486 0.87 34.15 3.99
N VAL A 487 1.50 33.40 3.10
CA VAL A 487 2.43 32.32 3.40
C VAL A 487 3.75 32.58 2.67
N ASP A 488 4.84 32.52 3.43
CA ASP A 488 6.23 32.59 2.93
C ASP A 488 6.99 31.40 3.46
N LEU A 489 7.38 30.46 2.57
CA LEU A 489 8.02 29.22 2.94
C LEU A 489 9.31 29.01 2.14
N PRO A 490 10.38 28.47 2.80
CA PRO A 490 11.57 28.01 2.09
C PRO A 490 11.26 26.89 1.11
N ALA A 491 12.22 26.50 0.31
CA ALA A 491 12.14 25.30 -0.54
C ALA A 491 11.69 24.10 0.30
N TRP A 492 10.65 23.38 -0.17
CA TRP A 492 10.07 22.19 0.47
C TRP A 492 9.56 22.44 1.90
N GLY A 493 9.37 23.71 2.27
CA GLY A 493 8.83 24.11 3.56
C GLY A 493 7.33 23.84 3.65
N TYR A 494 6.83 23.65 4.87
CA TYR A 494 5.41 23.45 5.12
C TYR A 494 5.01 24.01 6.48
N HIS A 495 3.71 24.31 6.62
CA HIS A 495 3.06 24.61 7.89
C HIS A 495 1.88 23.68 8.14
N LEU A 496 1.71 23.26 9.37
CA LEU A 496 0.55 22.52 9.88
C LEU A 496 -0.10 23.36 10.97
N PHE A 497 -1.07 24.21 10.61
CA PHE A 497 -1.68 25.14 11.54
C PHE A 497 -2.97 24.59 12.16
N GLU A 498 -3.00 24.50 13.47
CA GLU A 498 -4.26 24.50 14.20
C GLU A 498 -4.82 25.93 14.16
N VAL A 499 -6.07 26.08 13.69
CA VAL A 499 -6.71 27.38 13.48
C VAL A 499 -7.81 27.58 14.52
N THR A 500 -7.72 28.64 15.29
CA THR A 500 -8.71 29.00 16.30
C THR A 500 -9.18 30.46 16.08
N VAL A 501 -10.49 30.64 15.95
CA VAL A 501 -11.10 31.98 15.91
C VAL A 501 -11.39 32.39 17.37
N ARG A 502 -10.92 33.58 17.80
CA ARG A 502 -11.21 34.13 19.11
C ARG A 502 -12.37 35.09 18.96
N GLY A 503 -13.44 34.83 19.73
CA GLY A 503 -14.61 35.70 19.87
C GLY A 503 -14.46 36.63 21.05
#